data_2e2766ab412385bc89c8b326b12651ce
#
_entry.id   2e2766ab412385bc89c8b326b12651ce
#
_cell.length_a   1.000
_cell.length_b   1.000
_cell.length_c   1.000
_cell.angle_alpha   90.00
_cell.angle_beta   90.00
_cell.angle_gamma   90.00
#
_symmetry.space_group_name_H-M   'P 1'
#
loop_
_entity.id
_entity.type
_entity.pdbx_description
1 polymer ?
#
loop_
_entity_poly.entity_id
_entity_poly.type
_entity_poly.pdbx_seq_one_letter_code
_entity_poly.pdbx_strand_id
1 'polypeptide(L)'
;MYYMETTKKDIRALTKDQLREFFVKQGDQAFRGNQVYEWLWSKGAHTFEDMTNVSKETRQMLEDNFVINHIKVDQMQRSNDGTVKNAVRLHDGLIVESVLIPTAKRTTACVSSQVGCSLDCRFCATARLKRMRNLNPDEIFDQVVAIDKESRLYFDRPLSNIVFMGMGEPLMNYNNVIKAIDKITSPEGLGMSPKRITVSTSGVPKMIKKMADDEVKFKLAVSLHSAIDEVRTSIMPFNATFPLADLRDALEYWYNKTKNIITYEYVVWDGINDTKKDVDALIKFCKFAPSKVNLIEYNPIDDGEFQQANTQALDMYISMLEANNITVTVRRSRGKDIDAACGQLANKS
;
A
#
# COMPACT_ATOMS: atom_id res chain seq x y z
N MET A 1 -14.13 31.78 29.12
CA MET A 1 -12.96 32.05 28.27
C MET A 1 -12.46 30.67 27.82
N TYR A 2 -12.95 30.17 26.66
CA TYR A 2 -12.49 28.89 26.12
C TYR A 2 -11.08 29.11 25.54
N TYR A 3 -10.08 28.55 26.17
CA TYR A 3 -8.76 28.37 25.53
C TYR A 3 -8.97 27.44 24.36
N MET A 4 -8.86 27.96 23.12
CA MET A 4 -8.57 27.11 21.97
C MET A 4 -7.15 26.51 22.21
N GLU A 5 -7.08 25.26 22.63
CA GLU A 5 -5.84 24.51 22.51
C GLU A 5 -5.49 24.49 21.00
N THR A 6 -4.52 25.31 20.63
CA THR A 6 -3.92 25.21 19.31
C THR A 6 -3.22 23.84 19.26
N THR A 7 -3.81 22.89 18.56
CA THR A 7 -3.20 21.57 18.37
C THR A 7 -1.85 21.75 17.71
N LYS A 8 -0.78 21.41 18.43
CA LYS A 8 0.61 21.50 17.94
C LYS A 8 0.73 20.71 16.64
N LYS A 9 1.51 21.23 15.70
CA LYS A 9 1.75 20.57 14.42
C LYS A 9 2.66 19.34 14.60
N ASP A 10 2.39 18.26 13.87
CA ASP A 10 3.33 17.14 13.81
C ASP A 10 4.63 17.60 13.15
N ILE A 11 5.76 17.41 13.85
CA ILE A 11 7.08 17.77 13.35
C ILE A 11 7.45 16.98 12.08
N ARG A 12 6.92 15.78 11.90
CA ARG A 12 7.16 14.95 10.72
C ARG A 12 6.49 15.46 9.43
N ALA A 13 5.57 16.44 9.57
CA ALA A 13 5.02 17.17 8.43
C ALA A 13 6.01 18.20 7.85
N LEU A 14 7.13 18.50 8.55
CA LEU A 14 8.17 19.40 8.07
C LEU A 14 9.16 18.68 7.17
N THR A 15 9.61 19.38 6.12
CA THR A 15 10.77 18.95 5.33
C THR A 15 12.06 19.16 6.12
N LYS A 16 13.15 18.54 5.69
CA LYS A 16 14.47 18.72 6.27
C LYS A 16 14.89 20.20 6.26
N ASP A 17 14.64 20.91 5.18
CA ASP A 17 14.96 22.33 5.05
C ASP A 17 14.10 23.20 5.97
N GLN A 18 12.79 22.89 6.10
CA GLN A 18 11.92 23.58 7.05
C GLN A 18 12.35 23.38 8.52
N LEU A 19 12.86 22.19 8.86
CA LEU A 19 13.46 21.97 10.19
C LEU A 19 14.72 22.80 10.38
N ARG A 20 15.60 22.88 9.38
CA ARG A 20 16.80 23.73 9.43
C ARG A 20 16.44 25.22 9.61
N GLU A 21 15.46 25.70 8.84
CA GLU A 21 14.96 27.08 8.96
C GLU A 21 14.34 27.35 10.34
N PHE A 22 13.60 26.38 10.90
CA PHE A 22 13.04 26.50 12.24
C PHE A 22 14.15 26.75 13.27
N PHE A 23 15.22 25.96 13.27
CA PHE A 23 16.32 26.12 14.21
C PHE A 23 17.02 27.49 14.04
N VAL A 24 17.27 27.94 12.81
CA VAL A 24 17.85 29.26 12.55
C VAL A 24 16.96 30.37 13.10
N LYS A 25 15.65 30.29 12.95
CA LYS A 25 14.67 31.25 13.50
C LYS A 25 14.67 31.27 15.02
N GLN A 26 14.99 30.13 15.67
CA GLN A 26 15.13 30.04 17.13
C GLN A 26 16.51 30.48 17.64
N GLY A 27 17.39 30.97 16.76
CA GLY A 27 18.75 31.40 17.13
C GLY A 27 19.76 30.24 17.29
N ASP A 28 19.40 29.03 16.82
CA ASP A 28 20.26 27.85 16.86
C ASP A 28 20.80 27.53 15.44
N GLN A 29 21.67 26.55 15.33
CA GLN A 29 22.35 26.23 14.09
C GLN A 29 21.52 25.29 13.21
N ALA A 30 21.53 25.53 11.89
CA ALA A 30 20.77 24.77 10.90
C ALA A 30 21.01 23.24 10.95
N PHE A 31 22.23 22.80 11.32
CA PHE A 31 22.55 21.35 11.40
C PHE A 31 21.70 20.60 12.44
N ARG A 32 21.15 21.29 13.44
CA ARG A 32 20.23 20.70 14.42
C ARG A 32 18.98 20.16 13.73
N GLY A 33 18.49 20.85 12.70
CA GLY A 33 17.39 20.33 11.87
C GLY A 33 17.72 18.99 11.20
N ASN A 34 18.96 18.80 10.72
CA ASN A 34 19.39 17.51 10.17
C ASN A 34 19.43 16.41 11.25
N GLN A 35 19.93 16.74 12.43
CA GLN A 35 20.03 15.83 13.57
C GLN A 35 18.63 15.34 14.02
N VAL A 36 17.67 16.26 14.14
CA VAL A 36 16.28 15.93 14.49
C VAL A 36 15.62 15.12 13.38
N TYR A 37 15.83 15.49 12.11
CA TYR A 37 15.31 14.75 10.97
C TYR A 37 15.80 13.27 10.94
N GLU A 38 17.08 13.03 11.25
CA GLU A 38 17.63 11.68 11.37
C GLU A 38 16.95 10.87 12.48
N TRP A 39 16.68 11.52 13.64
CA TRP A 39 15.94 10.88 14.72
C TRP A 39 14.53 10.46 14.31
N LEU A 40 13.82 11.33 13.59
CA LEU A 40 12.44 11.07 13.16
C LEU A 40 12.33 9.93 12.13
N TRP A 41 13.28 9.83 11.19
CA TRP A 41 13.13 8.96 10.02
C TRP A 41 14.10 7.77 9.97
N SER A 42 15.28 7.87 10.54
CA SER A 42 16.26 6.77 10.57
C SER A 42 16.27 6.02 11.89
N LYS A 43 16.20 6.75 13.00
CA LYS A 43 16.29 6.16 14.35
C LYS A 43 14.91 5.83 14.94
N GLY A 44 13.82 6.35 14.33
CA GLY A 44 12.45 6.04 14.72
C GLY A 44 12.07 6.56 16.11
N ALA A 45 12.45 7.82 16.43
CA ALA A 45 12.04 8.47 17.67
C ALA A 45 10.52 8.62 17.74
N HIS A 46 9.93 8.20 18.84
CA HIS A 46 8.51 8.35 19.14
C HIS A 46 8.23 9.53 20.06
N THR A 47 9.25 9.97 20.81
CA THR A 47 9.21 11.13 21.70
C THR A 47 10.45 12.00 21.47
N PHE A 48 10.42 13.25 21.91
CA PHE A 48 11.61 14.10 21.86
C PHE A 48 12.68 13.62 22.85
N GLU A 49 12.29 12.93 23.93
CA GLU A 49 13.21 12.34 24.90
C GLU A 49 14.08 11.23 24.30
N ASP A 50 13.61 10.53 23.27
CA ASP A 50 14.40 9.51 22.55
C ASP A 50 15.64 10.12 21.88
N MET A 51 15.65 11.44 21.60
CA MET A 51 16.72 12.15 20.90
C MET A 51 17.92 12.44 21.81
N THR A 52 18.60 11.39 22.27
CA THR A 52 19.61 11.44 23.35
C THR A 52 20.82 12.31 23.07
N ASN A 53 21.17 12.59 21.81
CA ASN A 53 22.26 13.49 21.42
C ASN A 53 21.79 14.93 21.11
N VAL A 54 20.53 15.25 21.40
CA VAL A 54 19.95 16.60 21.37
C VAL A 54 19.85 17.12 22.79
N SER A 55 20.22 18.39 23.06
CA SER A 55 20.22 18.94 24.42
C SER A 55 18.81 18.95 25.02
N LYS A 56 18.71 18.96 26.34
CA LYS A 56 17.40 18.99 27.03
C LYS A 56 16.60 20.24 26.67
N GLU A 57 17.29 21.38 26.60
CA GLU A 57 16.71 22.69 26.25
C GLU A 57 16.13 22.64 24.83
N THR A 58 16.87 22.05 23.89
CA THR A 58 16.39 21.87 22.50
C THR A 58 15.21 20.90 22.42
N ARG A 59 15.23 19.80 23.18
CA ARG A 59 14.09 18.84 23.23
C ARG A 59 12.84 19.52 23.80
N GLN A 60 12.99 20.33 24.86
CA GLN A 60 11.87 21.08 25.43
C GLN A 60 11.31 22.11 24.43
N MET A 61 12.19 22.84 23.72
CA MET A 61 11.79 23.78 22.68
C MET A 61 10.99 23.05 21.55
N LEU A 62 11.43 21.87 21.15
CA LEU A 62 10.70 21.08 20.15
C LEU A 62 9.33 20.63 20.68
N GLU A 63 9.25 20.16 21.92
CA GLU A 63 8.02 19.76 22.59
C GLU A 63 7.04 20.92 22.75
N ASP A 64 7.54 22.13 23.03
CA ASP A 64 6.71 23.33 23.13
C ASP A 64 6.07 23.72 21.81
N ASN A 65 6.71 23.42 20.67
CA ASN A 65 6.25 23.83 19.34
C ASN A 65 5.58 22.72 18.54
N PHE A 66 5.89 21.44 18.81
CA PHE A 66 5.49 20.32 17.97
C PHE A 66 5.01 19.12 18.80
N VAL A 67 4.40 18.16 18.08
CA VAL A 67 4.16 16.78 18.53
C VAL A 67 4.81 15.80 17.58
N ILE A 68 5.04 14.58 18.03
CA ILE A 68 5.36 13.43 17.18
C ILE A 68 4.16 12.50 17.24
N ASN A 69 3.35 12.48 16.19
CA ASN A 69 2.27 11.50 16.06
C ASN A 69 2.86 10.17 15.57
N HIS A 70 2.68 9.11 16.29
CA HIS A 70 3.11 7.77 15.88
C HIS A 70 1.94 6.79 15.93
N ILE A 71 2.04 5.73 15.17
CA ILE A 71 1.06 4.65 15.22
C ILE A 71 1.31 3.75 16.42
N LYS A 72 0.27 3.05 16.84
CA LYS A 72 0.36 1.99 17.86
C LYS A 72 -0.25 0.71 17.34
N VAL A 73 0.47 -0.40 17.43
CA VAL A 73 -0.11 -1.72 17.20
C VAL A 73 -0.95 -2.09 18.42
N ASP A 74 -2.27 -2.06 18.26
CA ASP A 74 -3.21 -2.36 19.36
C ASP A 74 -3.42 -3.85 19.52
N GLN A 75 -3.56 -4.55 18.40
CA GLN A 75 -3.78 -5.99 18.38
C GLN A 75 -2.92 -6.60 17.28
N MET A 76 -2.44 -7.81 17.55
CA MET A 76 -1.67 -8.62 16.63
C MET A 76 -2.27 -10.02 16.59
N GLN A 77 -2.55 -10.51 15.39
CA GLN A 77 -2.99 -11.88 15.14
C GLN A 77 -1.93 -12.61 14.31
N ARG A 78 -1.63 -13.85 14.68
CA ARG A 78 -0.65 -14.67 13.97
C ARG A 78 -1.32 -15.92 13.42
N SER A 79 -1.22 -16.09 12.11
CA SER A 79 -1.72 -17.24 11.36
C SER A 79 -0.82 -18.48 11.57
N ASN A 80 -1.40 -19.65 11.36
CA ASN A 80 -0.67 -20.93 11.33
C ASN A 80 0.41 -20.98 10.23
N ASP A 81 0.28 -20.20 9.16
CA ASP A 81 1.27 -20.09 8.08
C ASP A 81 2.37 -19.06 8.35
N GLY A 82 2.36 -18.44 9.54
CA GLY A 82 3.32 -17.44 9.99
C GLY A 82 2.98 -15.99 9.59
N THR A 83 1.91 -15.76 8.83
CA THR A 83 1.41 -14.40 8.53
C THR A 83 1.01 -13.68 9.82
N VAL A 84 1.34 -12.40 9.93
CA VAL A 84 0.98 -11.56 11.08
C VAL A 84 0.13 -10.40 10.59
N LYS A 85 -1.06 -10.23 11.16
CA LYS A 85 -1.95 -9.09 10.93
C LYS A 85 -1.94 -8.18 12.15
N ASN A 86 -1.76 -6.89 11.91
CA ASN A 86 -1.75 -5.84 12.90
C ASN A 86 -2.96 -4.94 12.75
N ALA A 87 -3.72 -4.74 13.82
CA ALA A 87 -4.62 -3.62 13.96
C ALA A 87 -3.82 -2.42 14.47
N VAL A 88 -3.69 -1.40 13.63
CA VAL A 88 -2.84 -0.23 13.84
C VAL A 88 -3.71 0.96 14.17
N ARG A 89 -3.60 1.47 15.41
CA ARG A 89 -4.26 2.69 15.84
C ARG A 89 -3.45 3.90 15.44
N LEU A 90 -4.12 4.85 14.83
CA LEU A 90 -3.60 6.15 14.43
C LEU A 90 -3.76 7.18 15.56
N HIS A 91 -3.11 8.33 15.46
CA HIS A 91 -3.13 9.39 16.48
C HIS A 91 -4.53 9.96 16.78
N ASP A 92 -5.44 9.89 15.82
CA ASP A 92 -6.84 10.32 15.95
C ASP A 92 -7.79 9.20 16.41
N GLY A 93 -7.26 8.05 16.80
CA GLY A 93 -8.02 6.90 17.28
C GLY A 93 -8.58 5.99 16.18
N LEU A 94 -8.48 6.39 14.91
CA LEU A 94 -8.88 5.53 13.79
C LEU A 94 -7.94 4.33 13.65
N ILE A 95 -8.46 3.24 13.08
CA ILE A 95 -7.71 1.99 12.93
C ILE A 95 -7.57 1.63 11.46
N VAL A 96 -6.40 1.13 11.10
CA VAL A 96 -6.13 0.44 9.83
C VAL A 96 -5.44 -0.89 10.11
N GLU A 97 -5.49 -1.80 9.16
CA GLU A 97 -4.78 -3.07 9.27
C GLU A 97 -3.57 -3.10 8.34
N SER A 98 -2.51 -3.76 8.79
CA SER A 98 -1.32 -4.05 7.99
C SER A 98 -0.87 -5.50 8.22
N VAL A 99 -0.14 -6.07 7.25
CA VAL A 99 0.16 -7.52 7.30
C VAL A 99 1.62 -7.79 6.98
N LEU A 100 2.29 -8.59 7.83
CA LEU A 100 3.57 -9.23 7.52
C LEU A 100 3.31 -10.59 6.86
N ILE A 101 3.78 -10.76 5.64
CA ILE A 101 3.59 -11.98 4.84
C ILE A 101 4.96 -12.67 4.67
N PRO A 102 5.26 -13.73 5.44
CA PRO A 102 6.51 -14.48 5.30
C PRO A 102 6.41 -15.53 4.20
N THR A 103 7.52 -15.81 3.55
CA THR A 103 7.76 -16.98 2.70
C THR A 103 9.12 -17.57 3.03
N ALA A 104 9.48 -18.72 2.45
CA ALA A 104 10.79 -19.32 2.68
C ALA A 104 11.96 -18.35 2.39
N LYS A 105 11.81 -17.47 1.39
CA LYS A 105 12.90 -16.59 0.91
C LYS A 105 12.66 -15.10 1.17
N ARG A 106 11.46 -14.67 1.56
CA ARG A 106 11.07 -13.25 1.62
C ARG A 106 10.14 -12.98 2.79
N THR A 107 10.20 -11.76 3.30
CA THR A 107 9.19 -11.17 4.16
C THR A 107 8.65 -9.92 3.46
N THR A 108 7.34 -9.80 3.35
CA THR A 108 6.67 -8.72 2.63
C THR A 108 5.74 -7.98 3.58
N ALA A 109 5.87 -6.65 3.63
CA ALA A 109 4.88 -5.80 4.27
C ALA A 109 3.74 -5.49 3.28
N CYS A 110 2.50 -5.77 3.69
CA CYS A 110 1.29 -5.27 3.05
C CYS A 110 0.79 -4.10 3.90
N VAL A 111 0.80 -2.88 3.32
CA VAL A 111 0.49 -1.64 4.03
C VAL A 111 -0.75 -0.98 3.47
N SER A 112 -1.47 -0.28 4.36
CA SER A 112 -2.66 0.48 4.06
C SER A 112 -2.33 1.91 3.67
N SER A 113 -3.19 2.53 2.85
CA SER A 113 -3.05 3.91 2.37
C SER A 113 -4.21 4.83 2.75
N GLN A 114 -5.34 4.27 3.17
CA GLN A 114 -6.54 5.02 3.61
C GLN A 114 -7.18 4.32 4.80
N VAL A 115 -7.92 5.08 5.60
CA VAL A 115 -8.88 4.53 6.56
C VAL A 115 -10.18 4.27 5.83
N GLY A 116 -10.52 3.00 5.60
CA GLY A 116 -11.55 2.58 4.66
C GLY A 116 -11.06 2.69 3.21
N CYS A 117 -11.96 2.72 2.25
CA CYS A 117 -11.62 2.83 0.82
C CYS A 117 -12.49 3.88 0.12
N SER A 118 -11.91 4.51 -0.91
CA SER A 118 -12.63 5.47 -1.77
C SER A 118 -13.44 4.78 -2.89
N LEU A 119 -13.21 3.49 -3.10
CA LEU A 119 -13.79 2.70 -4.18
C LEU A 119 -14.76 1.66 -3.62
N ASP A 120 -15.61 1.13 -4.48
CA ASP A 120 -16.77 0.30 -4.18
C ASP A 120 -16.67 -1.14 -4.72
N CYS A 121 -15.45 -1.71 -4.73
CA CYS A 121 -15.23 -3.09 -5.17
C CYS A 121 -16.06 -4.08 -4.33
N ARG A 122 -16.98 -4.82 -4.95
CA ARG A 122 -17.98 -5.66 -4.27
C ARG A 122 -17.36 -6.88 -3.55
N PHE A 123 -16.20 -7.33 -3.99
CA PHE A 123 -15.46 -8.46 -3.42
C PHE A 123 -14.48 -8.08 -2.30
N CYS A 124 -14.45 -6.81 -1.86
CA CYS A 124 -13.47 -6.32 -0.90
C CYS A 124 -14.15 -5.81 0.37
N ALA A 125 -13.77 -6.39 1.52
CA ALA A 125 -14.32 -5.99 2.82
C ALA A 125 -13.99 -4.52 3.18
N THR A 126 -12.80 -4.04 2.81
CA THR A 126 -12.40 -2.62 3.02
C THR A 126 -13.32 -1.65 2.27
N ALA A 127 -13.81 -2.02 1.08
CA ALA A 127 -14.71 -1.16 0.31
C ALA A 127 -16.08 -0.95 0.96
N ARG A 128 -16.46 -1.83 1.91
CA ARG A 128 -17.68 -1.68 2.71
C ARG A 128 -17.52 -0.72 3.87
N LEU A 129 -16.27 -0.42 4.24
CA LEU A 129 -15.98 0.58 5.26
C LEU A 129 -16.06 1.97 4.64
N LYS A 130 -16.81 2.87 5.29
CA LYS A 130 -16.81 4.27 4.89
C LYS A 130 -15.37 4.80 4.93
N ARG A 131 -14.91 5.40 3.82
CA ARG A 131 -13.63 6.11 3.83
C ARG A 131 -13.72 7.31 4.79
N MET A 132 -12.85 7.33 5.78
CA MET A 132 -12.75 8.43 6.74
C MET A 132 -11.73 9.47 6.25
N ARG A 133 -10.50 9.04 5.94
CA ARG A 133 -9.44 9.93 5.44
C ARG A 133 -8.31 9.15 4.75
N ASN A 134 -7.46 9.89 4.11
CA ASN A 134 -6.17 9.39 3.64
C ASN A 134 -5.19 9.25 4.82
N LEU A 135 -4.28 8.29 4.75
CA LEU A 135 -3.15 8.20 5.67
C LEU A 135 -2.09 9.26 5.34
N ASN A 136 -1.46 9.78 6.37
CA ASN A 136 -0.29 10.65 6.25
C ASN A 136 0.96 9.85 5.88
N PRO A 137 2.00 10.49 5.33
CA PRO A 137 3.24 9.79 4.94
C PRO A 137 3.92 9.06 6.10
N ASP A 138 3.90 9.66 7.29
CA ASP A 138 4.45 9.09 8.51
C ASP A 138 3.67 7.87 9.00
N GLU A 139 2.33 7.88 8.93
CA GLU A 139 1.49 6.74 9.27
C GLU A 139 1.73 5.54 8.34
N ILE A 140 1.99 5.79 7.06
CA ILE A 140 2.37 4.74 6.09
C ILE A 140 3.78 4.23 6.39
N PHE A 141 4.73 5.10 6.64
CA PHE A 141 6.11 4.76 6.98
C PHE A 141 6.19 3.92 8.25
N ASP A 142 5.46 4.33 9.30
CA ASP A 142 5.45 3.65 10.59
C ASP A 142 4.91 2.22 10.50
N GLN A 143 3.92 1.93 9.62
CA GLN A 143 3.47 0.56 9.34
C GLN A 143 4.63 -0.30 8.84
N VAL A 144 5.46 0.23 7.93
CA VAL A 144 6.64 -0.48 7.41
C VAL A 144 7.65 -0.75 8.52
N VAL A 145 7.94 0.25 9.36
CA VAL A 145 8.87 0.12 10.49
C VAL A 145 8.39 -0.93 11.50
N ALA A 146 7.10 -0.91 11.85
CA ALA A 146 6.51 -1.90 12.77
C ALA A 146 6.66 -3.32 12.21
N ILE A 147 6.33 -3.52 10.93
CA ILE A 147 6.44 -4.82 10.27
C ILE A 147 7.90 -5.27 10.10
N ASP A 148 8.85 -4.34 9.87
CA ASP A 148 10.28 -4.70 9.82
C ASP A 148 10.79 -5.20 11.18
N LYS A 149 10.37 -4.56 12.28
CA LYS A 149 10.67 -5.03 13.64
C LYS A 149 10.13 -6.45 13.88
N GLU A 150 8.90 -6.73 13.47
CA GLU A 150 8.30 -8.06 13.55
C GLU A 150 9.02 -9.08 12.66
N SER A 151 9.41 -8.70 11.45
CA SER A 151 10.17 -9.56 10.53
C SER A 151 11.49 -10.00 11.15
N ARG A 152 12.21 -9.07 11.79
CA ARG A 152 13.45 -9.38 12.52
C ARG A 152 13.19 -10.25 13.75
N LEU A 153 12.14 -9.95 14.50
CA LEU A 153 11.80 -10.68 15.73
C LEU A 153 11.38 -12.13 15.44
N TYR A 154 10.51 -12.35 14.47
CA TYR A 154 9.90 -13.67 14.23
C TYR A 154 10.62 -14.50 13.19
N PHE A 155 11.39 -13.88 12.28
CA PHE A 155 12.01 -14.58 11.15
C PHE A 155 13.52 -14.32 11.03
N ASP A 156 14.12 -13.60 11.99
CA ASP A 156 15.55 -13.26 12.03
C ASP A 156 16.09 -12.67 10.71
N ARG A 157 15.26 -11.84 10.07
CA ARG A 157 15.63 -11.17 8.81
C ARG A 157 14.89 -9.87 8.60
N PRO A 158 15.51 -8.89 7.92
CA PRO A 158 14.87 -7.64 7.59
C PRO A 158 13.76 -7.84 6.56
N LEU A 159 12.86 -6.87 6.50
CA LEU A 159 11.83 -6.78 5.47
C LEU A 159 12.47 -6.74 4.08
N SER A 160 11.95 -7.56 3.16
CA SER A 160 12.50 -7.67 1.81
C SER A 160 11.67 -6.95 0.75
N ASN A 161 10.36 -6.82 0.93
CA ASN A 161 9.44 -6.23 -0.04
C ASN A 161 8.32 -5.47 0.66
N ILE A 162 7.74 -4.49 -0.04
CA ILE A 162 6.55 -3.77 0.39
C ILE A 162 5.52 -3.81 -0.74
N VAL A 163 4.26 -4.04 -0.38
CA VAL A 163 3.14 -3.95 -1.31
C VAL A 163 2.07 -3.02 -0.73
N PHE A 164 1.61 -2.07 -1.51
CA PHE A 164 0.47 -1.22 -1.19
C PHE A 164 -0.79 -1.95 -1.66
N MET A 165 -1.20 -2.96 -0.90
CA MET A 165 -2.34 -3.84 -1.18
C MET A 165 -3.21 -4.04 0.07
N GLY A 166 -3.03 -3.20 1.10
CA GLY A 166 -3.86 -3.14 2.29
C GLY A 166 -5.13 -2.33 2.06
N MET A 167 -5.57 -1.60 3.07
CA MET A 167 -6.79 -0.80 3.01
C MET A 167 -6.59 0.46 2.19
N GLY A 168 -7.57 0.74 1.30
CA GLY A 168 -7.65 1.95 0.48
C GLY A 168 -7.06 1.82 -0.92
N GLU A 169 -7.33 2.85 -1.75
CA GLU A 169 -6.77 3.00 -3.09
C GLU A 169 -5.55 3.95 -3.03
N PRO A 170 -4.32 3.44 -3.23
CA PRO A 170 -3.11 4.24 -3.09
C PRO A 170 -3.06 5.46 -4.02
N LEU A 171 -3.61 5.35 -5.24
CA LEU A 171 -3.59 6.46 -6.19
C LEU A 171 -4.59 7.57 -5.84
N MET A 172 -5.57 7.30 -4.98
CA MET A 172 -6.45 8.33 -4.39
C MET A 172 -5.79 9.04 -3.19
N ASN A 173 -4.65 8.52 -2.72
CA ASN A 173 -3.77 9.14 -1.72
C ASN A 173 -2.35 9.39 -2.27
N TYR A 174 -2.24 9.65 -3.56
CA TYR A 174 -0.99 9.64 -4.31
C TYR A 174 0.14 10.42 -3.66
N ASN A 175 -0.09 11.68 -3.32
CA ASN A 175 0.95 12.56 -2.80
C ASN A 175 1.55 12.05 -1.48
N ASN A 176 0.74 11.50 -0.58
CA ASN A 176 1.23 10.95 0.69
C ASN A 176 1.94 9.61 0.49
N VAL A 177 1.43 8.78 -0.42
CA VAL A 177 2.07 7.50 -0.79
C VAL A 177 3.46 7.76 -1.37
N ILE A 178 3.61 8.71 -2.29
CA ILE A 178 4.93 9.08 -2.85
C ILE A 178 5.87 9.59 -1.77
N LYS A 179 5.43 10.51 -0.91
CA LYS A 179 6.25 11.01 0.21
C LYS A 179 6.68 9.88 1.16
N ALA A 180 5.79 8.91 1.45
CA ALA A 180 6.15 7.76 2.26
C ALA A 180 7.18 6.87 1.56
N ILE A 181 7.02 6.60 0.26
CA ILE A 181 7.98 5.83 -0.54
C ILE A 181 9.34 6.53 -0.59
N ASP A 182 9.36 7.85 -0.73
CA ASP A 182 10.61 8.64 -0.68
C ASP A 182 11.33 8.45 0.65
N LYS A 183 10.61 8.46 1.79
CA LYS A 183 11.20 8.18 3.12
C LYS A 183 11.70 6.74 3.23
N ILE A 184 10.94 5.77 2.73
CA ILE A 184 11.31 4.35 2.75
C ILE A 184 12.55 4.09 1.89
N THR A 185 12.71 4.78 0.77
CA THR A 185 13.81 4.55 -0.18
C THR A 185 15.02 5.43 0.07
N SER A 186 14.86 6.54 0.77
CA SER A 186 15.96 7.45 1.10
C SER A 186 17.03 6.79 1.97
N PRO A 187 18.31 7.07 1.73
CA PRO A 187 19.39 6.69 2.67
C PRO A 187 19.21 7.28 4.08
N GLU A 188 18.49 8.39 4.21
CA GLU A 188 18.14 9.03 5.50
C GLU A 188 16.88 8.43 6.15
N GLY A 189 16.28 7.42 5.53
CA GLY A 189 15.17 6.61 6.04
C GLY A 189 15.56 5.15 6.13
N LEU A 190 14.80 4.26 5.44
CA LEU A 190 15.07 2.81 5.50
C LEU A 190 16.07 2.33 4.42
N GLY A 191 16.43 3.15 3.43
CA GLY A 191 17.37 2.80 2.37
C GLY A 191 16.92 1.64 1.47
N MET A 192 15.61 1.33 1.44
CA MET A 192 15.10 0.21 0.64
C MET A 192 15.11 0.53 -0.86
N SER A 193 15.53 -0.42 -1.69
CA SER A 193 15.46 -0.24 -3.14
C SER A 193 14.00 -0.07 -3.61
N PRO A 194 13.68 0.94 -4.41
CA PRO A 194 12.32 1.13 -4.94
C PRO A 194 11.83 -0.06 -5.78
N LYS A 195 12.73 -0.85 -6.38
CA LYS A 195 12.39 -2.09 -7.09
C LYS A 195 11.79 -3.19 -6.19
N ARG A 196 11.86 -3.02 -4.87
CA ARG A 196 11.24 -3.92 -3.87
C ARG A 196 9.86 -3.47 -3.46
N ILE A 197 9.40 -2.32 -3.94
CA ILE A 197 8.09 -1.75 -3.65
C ILE A 197 7.16 -1.98 -4.84
N THR A 198 5.92 -2.39 -4.56
CA THR A 198 4.85 -2.51 -5.55
C THR A 198 3.66 -1.67 -5.09
N VAL A 199 3.24 -0.75 -5.91
CA VAL A 199 1.98 -0.02 -5.71
C VAL A 199 0.91 -0.69 -6.57
N SER A 200 -0.14 -1.17 -5.93
CA SER A 200 -1.32 -1.73 -6.59
C SER A 200 -2.42 -0.68 -6.68
N THR A 201 -3.11 -0.63 -7.80
CA THR A 201 -4.25 0.26 -8.01
C THR A 201 -5.38 -0.48 -8.70
N SER A 202 -6.59 -0.07 -8.39
CA SER A 202 -7.78 -0.49 -9.13
C SER A 202 -7.88 0.14 -10.53
N GLY A 203 -7.00 1.13 -10.83
CA GLY A 203 -6.91 1.75 -12.15
C GLY A 203 -7.51 3.16 -12.17
N VAL A 204 -6.75 4.15 -11.73
CA VAL A 204 -7.10 5.59 -11.82
C VAL A 204 -6.28 6.20 -12.95
N PRO A 205 -6.81 6.36 -14.19
CA PRO A 205 -6.02 6.64 -15.40
C PRO A 205 -5.16 7.90 -15.29
N LYS A 206 -5.75 8.99 -14.78
CA LYS A 206 -5.03 10.26 -14.59
C LYS A 206 -3.81 10.10 -13.69
N MET A 207 -3.92 9.30 -12.63
CA MET A 207 -2.83 9.11 -11.67
C MET A 207 -1.77 8.14 -12.18
N ILE A 208 -2.15 7.15 -13.00
CA ILE A 208 -1.19 6.28 -13.70
C ILE A 208 -0.33 7.11 -14.65
N LYS A 209 -0.92 8.03 -15.42
CA LYS A 209 -0.17 8.96 -16.28
C LYS A 209 0.76 9.86 -15.45
N LYS A 210 0.25 10.40 -14.33
CA LYS A 210 1.07 11.20 -13.40
C LYS A 210 2.27 10.42 -12.85
N MET A 211 2.11 9.17 -12.43
CA MET A 211 3.24 8.33 -11.99
C MET A 211 4.31 8.18 -13.09
N ALA A 212 3.87 8.05 -14.34
CA ALA A 212 4.78 7.98 -15.49
C ALA A 212 5.56 9.28 -15.68
N ASP A 213 4.88 10.43 -15.54
CA ASP A 213 5.50 11.76 -15.63
C ASP A 213 6.46 12.05 -14.47
N ASP A 214 6.12 11.60 -13.25
CA ASP A 214 6.96 11.69 -12.06
C ASP A 214 8.13 10.66 -12.09
N GLU A 215 8.25 9.84 -13.15
CA GLU A 215 9.31 8.85 -13.37
C GLU A 215 9.55 7.93 -12.17
N VAL A 216 8.49 7.50 -11.50
CA VAL A 216 8.60 6.65 -10.32
C VAL A 216 9.36 5.34 -10.61
N LYS A 217 10.12 4.83 -9.63
CA LYS A 217 11.00 3.67 -9.80
C LYS A 217 10.47 2.38 -9.18
N PHE A 218 9.32 2.42 -8.53
CA PHE A 218 8.64 1.25 -7.98
C PHE A 218 7.84 0.50 -9.06
N LYS A 219 7.32 -0.67 -8.72
CA LYS A 219 6.54 -1.52 -9.62
C LYS A 219 5.06 -1.14 -9.57
N LEU A 220 4.41 -1.22 -10.73
CA LEU A 220 2.96 -1.05 -10.85
C LEU A 220 2.27 -2.41 -10.93
N ALA A 221 1.25 -2.61 -10.09
CA ALA A 221 0.25 -3.66 -10.21
C ALA A 221 -1.13 -3.04 -10.44
N VAL A 222 -1.96 -3.70 -11.24
CA VAL A 222 -3.32 -3.26 -11.53
C VAL A 222 -4.30 -4.37 -11.18
N SER A 223 -5.21 -4.10 -10.28
CA SER A 223 -6.35 -4.96 -9.98
C SER A 223 -7.32 -4.91 -11.16
N LEU A 224 -7.10 -5.79 -12.15
CA LEU A 224 -7.87 -5.79 -13.39
C LEU A 224 -9.18 -6.56 -13.26
N HIS A 225 -9.09 -7.81 -12.82
CA HIS A 225 -10.16 -8.77 -12.52
C HIS A 225 -11.16 -9.09 -13.66
N SER A 226 -11.29 -8.22 -14.65
CA SER A 226 -11.93 -8.49 -15.94
C SER A 226 -11.39 -7.55 -17.02
N ALA A 227 -11.29 -8.04 -18.24
CA ALA A 227 -10.97 -7.28 -19.46
C ALA A 227 -12.21 -7.03 -20.33
N ILE A 228 -13.40 -7.20 -19.76
CA ILE A 228 -14.71 -6.90 -20.36
C ILE A 228 -15.37 -5.84 -19.48
N ASP A 229 -15.72 -4.68 -20.05
CA ASP A 229 -16.21 -3.53 -19.29
C ASP A 229 -17.46 -3.82 -18.47
N GLU A 230 -18.44 -4.55 -19.04
CA GLU A 230 -19.67 -4.89 -18.36
C GLU A 230 -19.41 -5.80 -17.14
N VAL A 231 -18.55 -6.80 -17.31
CA VAL A 231 -18.16 -7.71 -16.21
C VAL A 231 -17.36 -6.94 -15.16
N ARG A 232 -16.41 -6.12 -15.59
CA ARG A 232 -15.60 -5.33 -14.65
C ARG A 232 -16.46 -4.34 -13.87
N THR A 233 -17.41 -3.68 -14.51
CA THR A 233 -18.35 -2.76 -13.85
C THR A 233 -19.24 -3.46 -12.84
N SER A 234 -19.66 -4.70 -13.11
CA SER A 234 -20.48 -5.47 -12.17
C SER A 234 -19.77 -5.82 -10.87
N ILE A 235 -18.45 -6.01 -10.90
CA ILE A 235 -17.63 -6.34 -9.71
C ILE A 235 -16.88 -5.12 -9.12
N MET A 236 -16.61 -4.12 -9.95
CA MET A 236 -15.90 -2.89 -9.60
C MET A 236 -16.67 -1.67 -10.19
N PRO A 237 -17.75 -1.20 -9.54
CA PRO A 237 -18.66 -0.20 -10.11
C PRO A 237 -17.99 1.10 -10.54
N PHE A 238 -16.91 1.53 -9.87
CA PHE A 238 -16.14 2.70 -10.28
C PHE A 238 -15.58 2.61 -11.72
N ASN A 239 -15.55 1.40 -12.33
CA ASN A 239 -15.17 1.21 -13.73
C ASN A 239 -16.09 2.00 -14.69
N ALA A 240 -17.33 2.26 -14.32
CA ALA A 240 -18.22 3.13 -15.10
C ALA A 240 -17.66 4.56 -15.26
N THR A 241 -16.89 5.04 -14.28
CA THR A 241 -16.19 6.34 -14.34
C THR A 241 -14.86 6.25 -15.06
N PHE A 242 -14.18 5.10 -14.96
CA PHE A 242 -12.85 4.86 -15.54
C PHE A 242 -12.86 3.57 -16.37
N PRO A 243 -13.44 3.58 -17.57
CA PRO A 243 -13.60 2.39 -18.40
C PRO A 243 -12.25 1.81 -18.83
N LEU A 244 -12.28 0.53 -19.25
CA LEU A 244 -11.07 -0.18 -19.66
C LEU A 244 -10.30 0.51 -20.80
N ALA A 245 -10.99 1.25 -21.68
CA ALA A 245 -10.32 2.04 -22.73
C ALA A 245 -9.39 3.10 -22.14
N ASP A 246 -9.86 3.88 -21.16
CA ASP A 246 -9.07 4.92 -20.50
C ASP A 246 -7.93 4.32 -19.67
N LEU A 247 -8.21 3.19 -19.00
CA LEU A 247 -7.19 2.44 -18.26
C LEU A 247 -6.09 1.94 -19.20
N ARG A 248 -6.46 1.35 -20.34
CA ARG A 248 -5.52 0.89 -21.36
C ARG A 248 -4.63 2.02 -21.86
N ASP A 249 -5.22 3.15 -22.23
CA ASP A 249 -4.47 4.31 -22.73
C ASP A 249 -3.49 4.85 -21.67
N ALA A 250 -3.88 4.84 -20.40
CA ALA A 250 -2.99 5.24 -19.31
C ALA A 250 -1.84 4.25 -19.08
N LEU A 251 -2.10 2.96 -19.21
CA LEU A 251 -1.09 1.91 -19.06
C LEU A 251 -0.13 1.87 -20.26
N GLU A 252 -0.62 2.12 -21.46
CA GLU A 252 0.22 2.28 -22.64
C GLU A 252 1.15 3.49 -22.51
N TYR A 253 0.62 4.62 -22.04
CA TYR A 253 1.42 5.81 -21.71
C TYR A 253 2.48 5.49 -20.65
N TRP A 254 2.10 4.81 -19.56
CA TRP A 254 3.01 4.34 -18.52
C TRP A 254 4.15 3.51 -19.10
N TYR A 255 3.83 2.50 -19.91
CA TYR A 255 4.86 1.64 -20.50
C TYR A 255 5.77 2.39 -21.45
N ASN A 256 5.22 3.27 -22.28
CA ASN A 256 6.01 4.07 -23.22
C ASN A 256 7.03 4.98 -22.53
N LYS A 257 6.66 5.55 -21.39
CA LYS A 257 7.55 6.40 -20.57
C LYS A 257 8.56 5.60 -19.74
N THR A 258 8.11 4.58 -19.04
CA THR A 258 8.92 3.93 -18.00
C THR A 258 9.62 2.65 -18.47
N LYS A 259 9.12 2.01 -19.52
CA LYS A 259 9.49 0.65 -19.99
C LYS A 259 9.35 -0.42 -18.91
N ASN A 260 8.62 -0.17 -17.84
CA ASN A 260 8.36 -1.12 -16.76
C ASN A 260 7.19 -2.05 -17.09
N ILE A 261 7.39 -3.34 -16.85
CA ILE A 261 6.35 -4.37 -17.03
C ILE A 261 5.17 -4.10 -16.10
N ILE A 262 3.97 -4.22 -16.64
CA ILE A 262 2.72 -4.09 -15.89
C ILE A 262 2.37 -5.44 -15.28
N THR A 263 1.96 -5.46 -14.00
CA THR A 263 1.44 -6.66 -13.35
C THR A 263 -0.07 -6.54 -13.26
N TYR A 264 -0.81 -7.49 -13.83
CA TYR A 264 -2.26 -7.59 -13.62
C TYR A 264 -2.55 -8.56 -12.48
N GLU A 265 -3.25 -8.10 -11.47
CA GLU A 265 -3.83 -8.91 -10.41
C GLU A 265 -5.22 -9.33 -10.87
N TYR A 266 -5.51 -10.63 -10.88
CA TYR A 266 -6.72 -11.18 -11.49
C TYR A 266 -7.27 -12.33 -10.65
N VAL A 267 -8.48 -12.18 -10.14
CA VAL A 267 -9.25 -13.22 -9.48
C VAL A 267 -10.21 -13.82 -10.50
N VAL A 268 -10.37 -15.14 -10.51
CA VAL A 268 -11.35 -15.85 -11.34
C VAL A 268 -12.48 -16.33 -10.44
N TRP A 269 -13.70 -15.85 -10.70
CA TRP A 269 -14.92 -16.21 -9.95
C TRP A 269 -15.84 -17.11 -10.79
N ASP A 270 -16.44 -18.08 -10.12
CA ASP A 270 -17.41 -18.99 -10.69
C ASP A 270 -18.62 -18.23 -11.24
N GLY A 271 -19.00 -18.54 -12.49
CA GLY A 271 -20.15 -17.94 -13.19
C GLY A 271 -20.03 -16.44 -13.51
N ILE A 272 -18.86 -15.80 -13.30
CA ILE A 272 -18.68 -14.36 -13.53
C ILE A 272 -17.67 -14.10 -14.65
N ASN A 273 -16.44 -14.58 -14.50
CA ASN A 273 -15.36 -14.36 -15.44
C ASN A 273 -14.51 -15.64 -15.66
N ASP A 274 -15.12 -16.79 -15.65
CA ASP A 274 -14.52 -18.12 -15.71
C ASP A 274 -14.63 -18.80 -17.09
N THR A 275 -15.06 -18.05 -18.11
CA THR A 275 -15.27 -18.57 -19.45
C THR A 275 -14.07 -18.34 -20.40
N LYS A 276 -14.04 -19.08 -21.51
CA LYS A 276 -13.06 -18.84 -22.58
C LYS A 276 -13.10 -17.41 -23.13
N LYS A 277 -14.28 -16.78 -23.21
CA LYS A 277 -14.46 -15.40 -23.66
C LYS A 277 -13.68 -14.43 -22.76
N ASP A 278 -13.69 -14.67 -21.46
CA ASP A 278 -12.99 -13.83 -20.48
C ASP A 278 -11.47 -13.94 -20.61
N VAL A 279 -10.94 -15.16 -20.80
CA VAL A 279 -9.53 -15.39 -21.05
C VAL A 279 -9.08 -14.75 -22.36
N ASP A 280 -9.84 -14.91 -23.45
CA ASP A 280 -9.53 -14.30 -24.74
C ASP A 280 -9.49 -12.77 -24.63
N ALA A 281 -10.42 -12.16 -23.87
CA ALA A 281 -10.41 -10.73 -23.61
C ALA A 281 -9.16 -10.29 -22.80
N LEU A 282 -8.79 -11.05 -21.77
CA LEU A 282 -7.59 -10.79 -20.99
C LEU A 282 -6.32 -10.89 -21.84
N ILE A 283 -6.19 -11.93 -22.67
CA ILE A 283 -5.07 -12.09 -23.60
C ILE A 283 -4.97 -10.88 -24.54
N LYS A 284 -6.09 -10.45 -25.11
CA LYS A 284 -6.14 -9.25 -25.96
C LYS A 284 -5.70 -7.99 -25.19
N PHE A 285 -6.16 -7.84 -23.95
CA PHE A 285 -5.78 -6.70 -23.09
C PHE A 285 -4.30 -6.72 -22.73
N CYS A 286 -3.68 -7.87 -22.53
CA CYS A 286 -2.25 -7.99 -22.22
C CYS A 286 -1.33 -7.65 -23.41
N LYS A 287 -1.82 -7.63 -24.65
CA LYS A 287 -0.98 -7.49 -25.86
C LYS A 287 -0.52 -6.06 -26.17
N PHE A 288 -1.11 -5.03 -25.58
CA PHE A 288 -0.73 -3.65 -25.89
C PHE A 288 0.59 -3.21 -25.21
N ALA A 289 0.98 -3.85 -24.10
CA ALA A 289 2.24 -3.61 -23.43
C ALA A 289 2.76 -4.88 -22.73
N PRO A 290 4.09 -5.06 -22.59
CA PRO A 290 4.66 -6.16 -21.83
C PRO A 290 4.06 -6.23 -20.43
N SER A 291 3.47 -7.36 -20.12
CA SER A 291 2.75 -7.56 -18.88
C SER A 291 2.89 -8.99 -18.36
N LYS A 292 2.51 -9.19 -17.12
CA LYS A 292 2.35 -10.50 -16.49
C LYS A 292 1.03 -10.53 -15.72
N VAL A 293 0.49 -11.70 -15.52
CA VAL A 293 -0.75 -11.92 -14.80
C VAL A 293 -0.47 -12.71 -13.51
N ASN A 294 -0.92 -12.19 -12.38
CA ASN A 294 -1.03 -12.92 -11.15
C ASN A 294 -2.48 -13.40 -10.99
N LEU A 295 -2.73 -14.69 -11.13
CA LEU A 295 -4.01 -15.28 -10.75
C LEU A 295 -4.05 -15.40 -9.23
N ILE A 296 -4.98 -14.68 -8.60
CA ILE A 296 -5.13 -14.60 -7.16
C ILE A 296 -6.26 -15.53 -6.74
N GLU A 297 -6.05 -16.32 -5.72
CA GLU A 297 -7.09 -17.06 -5.05
C GLU A 297 -8.09 -16.10 -4.40
N TYR A 298 -9.39 -16.32 -4.64
CA TYR A 298 -10.43 -15.53 -4.00
C TYR A 298 -10.49 -15.85 -2.50
N ASN A 299 -10.62 -14.82 -1.68
CA ASN A 299 -10.82 -14.96 -0.25
C ASN A 299 -12.21 -14.47 0.08
N PRO A 300 -13.12 -15.34 0.53
CA PRO A 300 -14.47 -14.96 0.88
C PRO A 300 -14.51 -13.83 1.90
N ILE A 301 -15.44 -12.93 1.71
CA ILE A 301 -15.88 -11.94 2.70
C ILE A 301 -17.30 -12.32 3.14
N ASP A 302 -17.78 -11.80 4.25
CA ASP A 302 -18.99 -12.28 4.95
C ASP A 302 -20.33 -12.03 4.22
N ASP A 303 -20.36 -12.09 2.89
CA ASP A 303 -21.58 -11.84 2.11
C ASP A 303 -22.07 -12.99 1.22
N GLY A 304 -21.21 -13.98 0.99
CA GLY A 304 -21.53 -15.13 0.13
C GLY A 304 -21.79 -14.81 -1.33
N GLU A 305 -21.54 -13.57 -1.79
CA GLU A 305 -21.86 -13.12 -3.14
C GLU A 305 -20.96 -13.71 -4.22
N PHE A 306 -19.71 -14.00 -3.90
CA PHE A 306 -18.71 -14.49 -4.83
C PHE A 306 -18.18 -15.86 -4.43
N GLN A 307 -17.86 -16.67 -5.42
CA GLN A 307 -17.25 -17.98 -5.22
C GLN A 307 -16.00 -18.13 -6.09
N GLN A 308 -14.99 -18.85 -5.57
CA GLN A 308 -13.79 -19.19 -6.32
C GLN A 308 -14.16 -20.08 -7.50
N ALA A 309 -13.68 -19.75 -8.70
CA ALA A 309 -13.83 -20.63 -9.86
C ALA A 309 -13.17 -22.00 -9.62
N ASN A 310 -13.67 -23.02 -10.30
CA ASN A 310 -13.13 -24.37 -10.20
C ASN A 310 -11.72 -24.49 -10.82
N THR A 311 -11.06 -25.61 -10.54
CA THR A 311 -9.69 -25.86 -11.03
C THR A 311 -9.60 -25.88 -12.55
N GLN A 312 -10.62 -26.36 -13.26
CA GLN A 312 -10.63 -26.43 -14.72
C GLN A 312 -10.59 -25.02 -15.35
N ALA A 313 -11.34 -24.07 -14.79
CA ALA A 313 -11.29 -22.68 -15.24
C ALA A 313 -9.90 -22.06 -14.98
N LEU A 314 -9.28 -22.32 -13.83
CA LEU A 314 -7.93 -21.84 -13.54
C LEU A 314 -6.88 -22.44 -14.47
N ASP A 315 -6.94 -23.75 -14.75
CA ASP A 315 -6.03 -24.44 -15.67
C ASP A 315 -6.19 -23.92 -17.11
N MET A 316 -7.43 -23.61 -17.53
CA MET A 316 -7.71 -22.96 -18.82
C MET A 316 -7.02 -21.58 -18.89
N TYR A 317 -7.13 -20.74 -17.83
CA TYR A 317 -6.45 -19.44 -17.78
C TYR A 317 -4.95 -19.59 -17.90
N ILE A 318 -4.35 -20.49 -17.14
CA ILE A 318 -2.89 -20.73 -17.15
C ILE A 318 -2.46 -21.16 -18.56
N SER A 319 -3.08 -22.23 -19.09
CA SER A 319 -2.69 -22.80 -20.38
C SER A 319 -2.82 -21.80 -21.53
N MET A 320 -3.92 -21.03 -21.57
CA MET A 320 -4.15 -20.07 -22.65
C MET A 320 -3.25 -18.83 -22.54
N LEU A 321 -2.96 -18.34 -21.35
CA LEU A 321 -2.03 -17.22 -21.13
C LEU A 321 -0.61 -17.63 -21.53
N GLU A 322 -0.12 -18.79 -21.07
CA GLU A 322 1.19 -19.33 -21.41
C GLU A 322 1.34 -19.59 -22.93
N ALA A 323 0.32 -20.16 -23.57
CA ALA A 323 0.30 -20.36 -25.04
C ALA A 323 0.36 -19.03 -25.82
N ASN A 324 0.03 -17.91 -25.20
CA ASN A 324 0.15 -16.57 -25.78
C ASN A 324 1.39 -15.80 -25.29
N ASN A 325 2.39 -16.48 -24.70
CA ASN A 325 3.62 -15.91 -24.15
C ASN A 325 3.41 -14.85 -23.07
N ILE A 326 2.30 -14.95 -22.31
CA ILE A 326 2.03 -14.10 -21.16
C ILE A 326 2.47 -14.85 -19.90
N THR A 327 3.41 -14.26 -19.15
CA THR A 327 3.86 -14.85 -17.87
C THR A 327 2.69 -14.87 -16.89
N VAL A 328 2.36 -16.05 -16.39
CA VAL A 328 1.33 -16.24 -15.38
C VAL A 328 1.92 -16.75 -14.06
N THR A 329 1.40 -16.30 -12.93
CA THR A 329 1.77 -16.78 -11.61
C THR A 329 0.50 -17.00 -10.79
N VAL A 330 0.32 -18.20 -10.24
CA VAL A 330 -0.77 -18.44 -9.29
C VAL A 330 -0.31 -18.02 -7.89
N ARG A 331 -1.02 -17.08 -7.30
CA ARG A 331 -0.77 -16.59 -5.93
C ARG A 331 -1.77 -17.22 -4.97
N ARG A 332 -1.27 -18.13 -4.14
CA ARG A 332 -2.05 -18.67 -3.03
C ARG A 332 -2.12 -17.65 -1.90
N SER A 333 -3.29 -17.51 -1.33
CA SER A 333 -3.53 -16.59 -0.21
C SER A 333 -2.90 -17.10 1.07
N ARG A 334 -2.48 -16.16 1.91
CA ARG A 334 -1.90 -16.40 3.22
C ARG A 334 -2.70 -15.68 4.30
N GLY A 335 -2.65 -16.21 5.53
CA GLY A 335 -3.35 -15.61 6.66
C GLY A 335 -4.86 -15.69 6.57
N LYS A 336 -5.41 -16.72 5.87
CA LYS A 336 -6.86 -16.88 5.72
C LYS A 336 -7.59 -17.09 7.05
N ASP A 337 -6.96 -17.79 7.97
CA ASP A 337 -7.48 -18.14 9.30
C ASP A 337 -7.60 -16.94 10.25
N ILE A 338 -7.02 -15.79 9.87
CA ILE A 338 -7.06 -14.54 10.63
C ILE A 338 -7.58 -13.36 9.79
N ASP A 339 -8.29 -13.60 8.69
CA ASP A 339 -8.77 -12.56 7.76
C ASP A 339 -7.67 -11.58 7.30
N ALA A 340 -6.48 -12.10 7.02
CA ALA A 340 -5.32 -11.29 6.58
C ALA A 340 -5.06 -11.35 5.07
N ALA A 341 -5.83 -12.13 4.33
CA ALA A 341 -5.65 -12.26 2.89
C ALA A 341 -6.21 -11.05 2.12
N CYS A 342 -5.82 -10.94 0.84
CA CYS A 342 -6.26 -9.83 0.00
C CYS A 342 -7.79 -9.73 -0.05
N GLY A 343 -8.32 -8.52 0.14
CA GLY A 343 -9.74 -8.22 0.16
C GLY A 343 -10.43 -8.41 1.51
N GLN A 344 -9.78 -9.00 2.53
CA GLN A 344 -10.41 -9.33 3.82
C GLN A 344 -10.23 -8.27 4.91
N LEU A 345 -9.30 -7.32 4.75
CA LEU A 345 -9.04 -6.31 5.77
C LEU A 345 -10.25 -5.39 6.00
N ALA A 346 -10.77 -5.37 7.21
CA ALA A 346 -12.03 -4.69 7.54
C ALA A 346 -12.09 -4.16 8.98
N ASN A 347 -10.95 -4.01 9.66
CA ASN A 347 -10.89 -3.60 11.08
C ASN A 347 -11.75 -4.49 11.99
N LYS A 348 -11.84 -5.79 11.66
CA LYS A 348 -12.44 -6.79 12.52
C LYS A 348 -11.43 -7.08 13.63
N SER A 349 -11.68 -6.56 14.82
CA SER A 349 -10.91 -6.81 16.05
C SER A 349 -11.66 -7.77 16.93
#